data_85be5cf7a430011282fbbf96715e93e9
#
_entry.id   85be5cf7a430011282fbbf96715e93e9
#
_cell.length_a   1.000
_cell.length_b   1.000
_cell.length_c   1.000
_cell.angle_alpha   90.00
_cell.angle_beta   90.00
_cell.angle_gamma   90.00
#
_symmetry.space_group_name_H-M   'P 1'
#
loop_
_entity.id
_entity.type
_entity.pdbx_description
1 polymer ?
#
loop_
_entity_poly.entity_id
_entity_poly.type
_entity_poly.pdbx_seq_one_letter_code
_entity_poly.pdbx_strand_id
1 'polypeptide(L)'
;MRVLFSNPPWWGGRQGSWIDALRGKARYVYGVRAGSRWPHTRETDSRPDRNSHAKEYLPYPFFMGYAATYVAKETGADVELRDSIALGETYADFYRYIRSTPFDYIVIESATPSWGHDLAVMRQIKSLNPAKIVVTGPMATKSADVLNTGVVHAVIKGEYEKGMVDVVNGVEGVVDFNLLTVEEMNAAPFPHFDDNIWNKYWDSNPRGQIAPHAQVWSSRGCPYKCIFCVWPATMTGNDPNGEGKRTVRQYSADYMEAFLTELTERYNFKCIYFDDDTFNLGNRHVEAMCQVMAKIGLPWSAMCRADTIKLDAWKLMKESGCFGVKLGFESGNQYVVDQIVNKHLDLEYAAEIVRELKQLGMTVHGTFTYGLPGETKEQMLETRAYREALPFDSYQESGTAEIEGTPMANLTEGEILRRYKGAVRDGGYDRRTDGNVKFHELSKKLQLS
;
A
#
# COMPACT_ATOMS: atom_id res chain seq x y z
N MET A 1 16.98 -24.52 7.93
CA MET A 1 15.99 -24.16 6.92
C MET A 1 16.18 -22.69 6.58
N ARG A 2 16.14 -22.33 5.29
CA ARG A 2 16.37 -20.96 4.84
C ARG A 2 15.19 -20.45 4.03
N VAL A 3 14.66 -19.29 4.40
CA VAL A 3 13.47 -18.67 3.80
C VAL A 3 13.83 -17.29 3.24
N LEU A 4 13.44 -17.03 2.00
CA LEU A 4 13.58 -15.73 1.36
C LEU A 4 12.21 -15.09 1.17
N PHE A 5 11.96 -13.95 1.79
CA PHE A 5 10.91 -13.04 1.38
C PHE A 5 11.45 -12.15 0.27
N SER A 6 10.91 -12.26 -0.93
CA SER A 6 11.47 -11.61 -2.11
C SER A 6 10.49 -10.62 -2.73
N ASN A 7 10.96 -9.41 -2.90
CA ASN A 7 10.37 -8.41 -3.77
C ASN A 7 11.27 -8.28 -5.00
N PRO A 8 11.01 -9.06 -6.07
CA PRO A 8 11.92 -9.17 -7.19
C PRO A 8 12.03 -7.87 -8.00
N PRO A 9 13.05 -7.70 -8.84
CA PRO A 9 13.13 -6.55 -9.74
C PRO A 9 11.90 -6.52 -10.63
N TRP A 10 11.35 -5.34 -10.83
CA TRP A 10 10.37 -5.12 -11.87
C TRP A 10 10.72 -3.88 -12.68
N TRP A 11 11.35 -4.12 -13.79
CA TRP A 11 11.66 -3.09 -14.77
C TRP A 11 10.52 -3.03 -15.78
N GLY A 12 9.61 -2.08 -15.61
CA GLY A 12 8.66 -1.69 -16.65
C GLY A 12 9.38 -0.93 -17.76
N GLY A 13 8.71 -0.72 -18.88
CA GLY A 13 9.28 -0.08 -20.06
C GLY A 13 9.98 1.24 -19.74
N ARG A 14 11.14 1.45 -20.35
CA ARG A 14 11.91 2.67 -20.28
C ARG A 14 11.08 3.85 -20.79
N GLN A 15 10.83 4.84 -19.94
CA GLN A 15 10.30 6.13 -20.38
C GLN A 15 11.45 7.08 -20.71
N GLY A 16 11.38 7.70 -21.89
CA GLY A 16 12.38 8.61 -22.39
C GLY A 16 13.10 8.09 -23.64
N SER A 17 13.79 8.97 -24.33
CA SER A 17 14.56 8.63 -25.51
C SER A 17 15.84 7.88 -25.12
N TRP A 18 16.46 7.17 -26.09
CA TRP A 18 17.78 6.57 -25.87
C TRP A 18 18.85 7.62 -25.51
N ILE A 19 18.66 8.88 -25.92
CA ILE A 19 19.50 10.02 -25.57
C ILE A 19 19.38 10.36 -24.07
N ASP A 20 18.17 10.25 -23.50
CA ASP A 20 17.95 10.48 -22.08
C ASP A 20 18.63 9.42 -21.23
N ALA A 21 18.68 8.18 -21.72
CA ALA A 21 19.44 7.11 -21.06
C ALA A 21 20.96 7.35 -21.10
N LEU A 22 21.50 7.79 -22.24
CA LEU A 22 22.92 8.13 -22.35
C LEU A 22 23.29 9.31 -21.45
N ARG A 23 22.36 10.20 -21.17
CA ARG A 23 22.53 11.34 -20.25
C ARG A 23 22.25 11.01 -18.79
N GLY A 24 22.01 9.74 -18.44
CA GLY A 24 21.65 9.33 -17.09
C GLY A 24 20.25 9.77 -16.65
N LYS A 25 19.40 10.21 -17.58
CA LYS A 25 18.02 10.68 -17.33
C LYS A 25 16.95 9.65 -17.66
N ALA A 26 17.31 8.38 -17.76
CA ALA A 26 16.34 7.34 -18.04
C ALA A 26 15.40 7.17 -16.85
N ARG A 27 14.12 7.38 -17.08
CA ARG A 27 13.07 7.12 -16.11
C ARG A 27 12.56 5.70 -16.28
N TYR A 28 12.64 4.89 -15.24
CA TYR A 28 12.08 3.55 -15.23
C TYR A 28 10.75 3.57 -14.48
N VAL A 29 9.68 3.10 -15.11
CA VAL A 29 8.42 2.85 -14.47
C VAL A 29 8.45 1.40 -13.99
N TYR A 30 8.28 1.23 -12.70
CA TYR A 30 8.18 -0.09 -12.08
C TYR A 30 6.71 -0.47 -11.96
N GLY A 31 6.43 -1.76 -11.92
CA GLY A 31 5.10 -2.23 -11.64
C GLY A 31 4.72 -2.09 -10.17
N VAL A 32 3.53 -2.58 -9.84
CA VAL A 32 3.07 -2.66 -8.47
C VAL A 32 3.91 -3.68 -7.71
N ARG A 33 4.34 -3.35 -6.51
CA ARG A 33 5.19 -4.20 -5.68
C ARG A 33 4.54 -4.52 -4.34
N ALA A 34 5.17 -5.39 -3.57
CA ALA A 34 4.79 -5.66 -2.19
C ALA A 34 4.64 -4.36 -1.39
N GLY A 35 3.57 -4.26 -0.62
CA GLY A 35 3.25 -3.06 0.16
C GLY A 35 2.65 -1.89 -0.63
N SER A 36 2.44 -2.02 -1.93
CA SER A 36 1.90 -0.93 -2.76
C SER A 36 0.83 -1.39 -3.75
N ARG A 37 -0.08 -0.48 -4.03
CA ARG A 37 -1.09 -0.59 -5.10
C ARG A 37 -0.73 0.24 -6.33
N TRP A 38 0.33 1.05 -6.25
CA TRP A 38 0.70 2.03 -7.26
C TRP A 38 2.00 1.65 -7.94
N PRO A 39 2.14 1.94 -9.25
CA PRO A 39 3.42 1.81 -9.94
C PRO A 39 4.47 2.72 -9.32
N HIS A 40 5.71 2.24 -9.24
CA HIS A 40 6.82 3.05 -8.78
C HIS A 40 7.47 3.76 -9.95
N THR A 41 7.98 4.94 -9.66
CA THR A 41 8.90 5.64 -10.55
C THR A 41 10.19 5.88 -9.79
N ARG A 42 11.31 5.45 -10.35
CA ARG A 42 12.64 5.83 -9.90
C ARG A 42 13.30 6.65 -10.99
N GLU A 43 13.68 7.87 -10.69
CA GLU A 43 14.58 8.63 -11.57
C GLU A 43 16.00 8.18 -11.28
N THR A 44 16.64 7.54 -12.27
CA THR A 44 18.08 7.30 -12.24
C THR A 44 18.79 8.54 -12.73
N ASP A 45 18.79 9.61 -11.96
CA ASP A 45 19.74 10.69 -12.17
C ASP A 45 20.92 10.47 -11.23
N SER A 46 22.11 10.40 -11.79
CA SER A 46 23.36 10.30 -11.07
C SER A 46 23.73 11.59 -10.31
N ARG A 47 22.92 12.61 -10.38
CA ARG A 47 23.08 13.85 -9.59
C ARG A 47 22.09 13.83 -8.46
N PRO A 48 22.56 13.87 -7.20
CA PRO A 48 21.70 14.07 -6.06
C PRO A 48 21.18 15.52 -6.07
N ASP A 49 20.16 15.81 -6.88
CA ASP A 49 19.37 17.01 -6.72
C ASP A 49 18.57 16.84 -5.44
N ARG A 50 18.65 17.82 -4.54
CA ARG A 50 17.92 17.83 -3.25
C ARG A 50 16.39 17.72 -3.42
N ASN A 51 15.88 17.87 -4.64
CA ASN A 51 14.48 17.72 -5.02
C ASN A 51 14.16 16.37 -5.71
N SER A 52 15.12 15.47 -5.91
CA SER A 52 14.90 14.20 -6.64
C SER A 52 13.94 13.27 -5.92
N HIS A 53 13.91 13.30 -4.58
CA HIS A 53 12.97 12.51 -3.77
C HIS A 53 11.50 12.90 -3.98
N ALA A 54 11.19 14.08 -4.45
CA ALA A 54 9.81 14.52 -4.69
C ALA A 54 9.09 13.76 -5.81
N LYS A 55 9.81 12.98 -6.61
CA LYS A 55 9.28 12.21 -7.75
C LYS A 55 9.40 10.70 -7.57
N GLU A 56 10.03 10.24 -6.51
CA GLU A 56 10.16 8.82 -6.19
C GLU A 56 9.03 8.39 -5.26
N TYR A 57 8.47 7.22 -5.52
CA TYR A 57 7.56 6.53 -4.62
C TYR A 57 8.09 5.11 -4.43
N LEU A 58 8.52 4.80 -3.23
CA LEU A 58 9.10 3.51 -2.87
C LEU A 58 8.61 3.11 -1.47
N PRO A 59 7.43 2.47 -1.37
CA PRO A 59 6.89 2.08 -0.07
C PRO A 59 7.69 0.93 0.55
N TYR A 60 7.74 0.92 1.87
CA TYR A 60 8.27 -0.19 2.64
C TYR A 60 7.39 -1.44 2.43
N PRO A 61 7.97 -2.65 2.25
CA PRO A 61 7.20 -3.88 2.05
C PRO A 61 6.68 -4.44 3.37
N PHE A 62 5.67 -3.80 3.95
CA PHE A 62 5.18 -4.03 5.31
C PHE A 62 4.96 -5.50 5.65
N PHE A 63 4.09 -6.19 4.92
CA PHE A 63 3.78 -7.58 5.23
C PHE A 63 5.02 -8.48 5.24
N MET A 64 5.95 -8.27 4.30
CA MET A 64 7.20 -9.01 4.27
C MET A 64 8.11 -8.66 5.47
N GLY A 65 8.18 -7.38 5.83
CA GLY A 65 8.99 -6.94 6.96
C GLY A 65 8.54 -7.53 8.28
N TYR A 66 7.22 -7.53 8.53
CA TYR A 66 6.66 -8.14 9.75
C TYR A 66 6.76 -9.67 9.71
N ALA A 67 6.45 -10.30 8.58
CA ALA A 67 6.52 -11.75 8.48
C ALA A 67 7.94 -12.31 8.60
N ALA A 68 8.94 -11.61 8.07
CA ALA A 68 10.32 -12.09 8.12
C ALA A 68 10.81 -12.30 9.56
N THR A 69 10.60 -11.33 10.43
CA THR A 69 11.01 -11.42 11.84
C THR A 69 10.15 -12.40 12.64
N TYR A 70 8.85 -12.42 12.35
CA TYR A 70 7.91 -13.34 13.00
C TYR A 70 8.26 -14.81 12.68
N VAL A 71 8.45 -15.14 11.42
CA VAL A 71 8.81 -16.50 10.97
C VAL A 71 10.14 -16.94 11.53
N ALA A 72 11.14 -16.04 11.53
CA ALA A 72 12.44 -16.34 12.13
C ALA A 72 12.32 -16.70 13.62
N LYS A 73 11.54 -15.93 14.38
CA LYS A 73 11.30 -16.17 15.81
C LYS A 73 10.57 -17.49 16.07
N GLU A 74 9.46 -17.71 15.36
CA GLU A 74 8.57 -18.85 15.66
C GLU A 74 9.12 -20.20 15.14
N THR A 75 9.98 -20.18 14.11
CA THR A 75 10.47 -21.42 13.47
C THR A 75 11.98 -21.68 13.68
N GLY A 76 12.73 -20.67 14.07
CA GLY A 76 14.20 -20.74 14.11
C GLY A 76 14.86 -20.83 12.73
N ALA A 77 14.12 -20.57 11.65
CA ALA A 77 14.65 -20.54 10.29
C ALA A 77 15.58 -19.34 10.08
N ASP A 78 16.58 -19.51 9.20
CA ASP A 78 17.37 -18.41 8.65
C ASP A 78 16.50 -17.66 7.62
N VAL A 79 16.02 -16.47 7.98
CA VAL A 79 15.06 -15.70 7.16
C VAL A 79 15.73 -14.44 6.63
N GLU A 80 15.63 -14.26 5.33
CA GLU A 80 16.10 -13.06 4.63
C GLU A 80 14.91 -12.33 3.96
N LEU A 81 14.92 -11.00 4.02
CA LEU A 81 14.07 -10.15 3.21
C LEU A 81 14.94 -9.45 2.16
N ARG A 82 14.63 -9.67 0.87
CA ARG A 82 15.35 -9.05 -0.23
C ARG A 82 14.43 -8.20 -1.09
N ASP A 83 14.60 -6.90 -0.98
CA ASP A 83 13.91 -5.93 -1.83
C ASP A 83 14.83 -5.48 -2.98
N SER A 84 14.77 -6.20 -4.08
CA SER A 84 15.61 -5.94 -5.27
C SER A 84 15.34 -4.59 -5.91
N ILE A 85 14.13 -4.02 -5.73
CA ILE A 85 13.81 -2.69 -6.25
C ILE A 85 14.52 -1.62 -5.41
N ALA A 86 14.47 -1.71 -4.09
CA ALA A 86 15.18 -0.79 -3.20
C ALA A 86 16.71 -0.92 -3.33
N LEU A 87 17.21 -2.14 -3.54
CA LEU A 87 18.63 -2.40 -3.83
C LEU A 87 19.07 -1.85 -5.20
N GLY A 88 18.12 -1.63 -6.12
CA GLY A 88 18.42 -1.22 -7.49
C GLY A 88 19.01 -2.34 -8.35
N GLU A 89 18.69 -3.60 -8.04
CA GLU A 89 19.21 -4.76 -8.75
C GLU A 89 18.64 -4.91 -10.15
N THR A 90 19.47 -5.34 -11.07
CA THR A 90 19.02 -5.84 -12.36
C THR A 90 18.46 -7.27 -12.25
N TYR A 91 17.71 -7.73 -13.24
CA TYR A 91 17.32 -9.15 -13.31
C TYR A 91 18.53 -10.09 -13.29
N ALA A 92 19.64 -9.70 -13.92
CA ALA A 92 20.87 -10.50 -13.96
C ALA A 92 21.47 -10.62 -12.54
N ASP A 93 21.49 -9.57 -11.75
CA ASP A 93 21.97 -9.57 -10.38
C ASP A 93 21.09 -10.44 -9.49
N PHE A 94 19.78 -10.24 -9.57
CA PHE A 94 18.79 -11.02 -8.84
C PHE A 94 18.89 -12.53 -9.15
N TYR A 95 18.89 -12.91 -10.42
CA TYR A 95 18.98 -14.34 -10.78
C TYR A 95 20.34 -14.95 -10.50
N ARG A 96 21.42 -14.17 -10.50
CA ARG A 96 22.74 -14.64 -10.03
C ARG A 96 22.69 -14.96 -8.54
N TYR A 97 22.09 -14.08 -7.74
CA TYR A 97 21.88 -14.30 -6.32
C TYR A 97 21.02 -15.54 -6.04
N ILE A 98 19.87 -15.68 -6.70
CA ILE A 98 19.00 -16.86 -6.57
C ILE A 98 19.73 -18.15 -6.91
N ARG A 99 20.57 -18.16 -7.94
CA ARG A 99 21.35 -19.34 -8.35
C ARG A 99 22.43 -19.72 -7.34
N SER A 100 23.08 -18.73 -6.74
CA SER A 100 24.23 -18.94 -5.84
C SER A 100 23.84 -19.23 -4.40
N THR A 101 22.58 -19.00 -4.02
CA THR A 101 22.13 -19.10 -2.64
C THR A 101 21.05 -20.17 -2.50
N PRO A 102 21.29 -21.24 -1.72
CA PRO A 102 20.27 -22.26 -1.49
C PRO A 102 19.17 -21.73 -0.57
N PHE A 103 17.92 -21.92 -0.98
CA PHE A 103 16.74 -21.63 -0.19
C PHE A 103 15.83 -22.87 -0.13
N ASP A 104 15.14 -23.07 0.99
CA ASP A 104 14.06 -24.04 1.11
C ASP A 104 12.75 -23.45 0.60
N TYR A 105 12.50 -22.17 0.91
CA TYR A 105 11.29 -21.44 0.50
C TYR A 105 11.65 -20.06 -0.04
N ILE A 106 10.92 -19.65 -1.09
CA ILE A 106 10.94 -18.27 -1.61
C ILE A 106 9.51 -17.76 -1.65
N VAL A 107 9.23 -16.68 -0.91
CA VAL A 107 7.91 -16.06 -0.75
C VAL A 107 7.82 -14.83 -1.64
N ILE A 108 6.76 -14.75 -2.45
CA ILE A 108 6.49 -13.62 -3.35
C ILE A 108 5.07 -13.11 -3.10
N GLU A 109 4.95 -11.82 -2.80
CA GLU A 109 3.67 -11.13 -2.73
C GLU A 109 3.26 -10.69 -4.15
N SER A 110 2.07 -11.10 -4.59
CA SER A 110 1.56 -10.83 -5.93
C SER A 110 0.16 -10.25 -5.91
N ALA A 111 -0.10 -9.36 -6.86
CA ALA A 111 -1.38 -8.73 -7.08
C ALA A 111 -1.80 -8.84 -8.55
N THR A 112 -3.07 -8.59 -8.87
CA THR A 112 -3.60 -8.66 -10.24
C THR A 112 -2.72 -7.95 -11.27
N PRO A 113 -2.30 -6.70 -11.06
CA PRO A 113 -1.48 -6.00 -12.06
C PRO A 113 -0.05 -6.55 -12.19
N SER A 114 0.44 -7.27 -11.18
CA SER A 114 1.80 -7.85 -11.21
C SER A 114 1.84 -9.32 -11.60
N TRP A 115 0.71 -10.02 -11.59
CA TRP A 115 0.64 -11.47 -11.70
C TRP A 115 1.40 -12.06 -12.90
N GLY A 116 1.21 -11.48 -14.10
CA GLY A 116 1.89 -11.98 -15.29
C GLY A 116 3.41 -11.89 -15.21
N HIS A 117 3.92 -10.81 -14.65
CA HIS A 117 5.34 -10.60 -14.40
C HIS A 117 5.85 -11.54 -13.30
N ASP A 118 5.15 -11.60 -12.17
CA ASP A 118 5.56 -12.43 -11.03
C ASP A 118 5.61 -13.91 -11.41
N LEU A 119 4.64 -14.38 -12.19
CA LEU A 119 4.64 -15.75 -12.70
C LEU A 119 5.85 -16.05 -13.60
N ALA A 120 6.23 -15.12 -14.46
CA ALA A 120 7.43 -15.26 -15.28
C ALA A 120 8.71 -15.32 -14.44
N VAL A 121 8.81 -14.47 -13.41
CA VAL A 121 9.92 -14.48 -12.45
C VAL A 121 9.97 -15.78 -11.68
N MET A 122 8.83 -16.28 -11.17
CA MET A 122 8.74 -17.54 -10.44
C MET A 122 9.18 -18.74 -11.29
N ARG A 123 8.79 -18.79 -12.57
CA ARG A 123 9.26 -19.82 -13.52
C ARG A 123 10.77 -19.78 -13.69
N GLN A 124 11.35 -18.59 -13.80
CA GLN A 124 12.80 -18.44 -13.90
C GLN A 124 13.51 -18.86 -12.59
N ILE A 125 12.97 -18.49 -11.42
CA ILE A 125 13.48 -18.95 -10.12
C ILE A 125 13.52 -20.48 -10.07
N LYS A 126 12.43 -21.17 -10.43
CA LYS A 126 12.34 -22.64 -10.43
C LYS A 126 13.37 -23.31 -11.33
N SER A 127 13.80 -22.65 -12.40
CA SER A 127 14.88 -23.17 -13.28
C SER A 127 16.27 -23.03 -12.68
N LEU A 128 16.44 -22.19 -11.66
CA LEU A 128 17.73 -21.82 -11.07
C LEU A 128 17.93 -22.35 -9.65
N ASN A 129 16.83 -22.60 -8.94
CA ASN A 129 16.84 -22.92 -7.51
C ASN A 129 15.73 -23.95 -7.20
N PRO A 130 16.02 -25.00 -6.40
CA PRO A 130 15.03 -26.04 -6.07
C PRO A 130 13.97 -25.58 -5.05
N ALA A 131 14.09 -24.35 -4.52
CA ALA A 131 13.20 -23.81 -3.50
C ALA A 131 11.72 -23.99 -3.82
N LYS A 132 10.93 -24.23 -2.78
CA LYS A 132 9.48 -24.22 -2.85
C LYS A 132 8.98 -22.76 -2.92
N ILE A 133 8.18 -22.43 -3.92
CA ILE A 133 7.65 -21.07 -4.08
C ILE A 133 6.32 -20.94 -3.35
N VAL A 134 6.21 -19.89 -2.55
CA VAL A 134 5.00 -19.51 -1.80
C VAL A 134 4.49 -18.19 -2.33
N VAL A 135 3.21 -18.12 -2.67
CA VAL A 135 2.55 -16.89 -3.14
C VAL A 135 1.65 -16.34 -2.04
N THR A 136 1.76 -15.04 -1.83
CA THR A 136 0.95 -14.23 -0.90
C THR A 136 0.36 -13.03 -1.63
N GLY A 137 -0.35 -12.17 -0.92
CA GLY A 137 -0.92 -10.96 -1.49
C GLY A 137 -2.30 -11.15 -2.10
N PRO A 138 -2.88 -10.13 -2.74
CA PRO A 138 -4.24 -10.18 -3.29
C PRO A 138 -4.49 -11.33 -4.29
N MET A 139 -3.46 -11.73 -5.06
CA MET A 139 -3.58 -12.88 -5.98
C MET A 139 -3.85 -14.21 -5.25
N ALA A 140 -3.54 -14.31 -3.97
CA ALA A 140 -3.84 -15.51 -3.17
C ALA A 140 -5.35 -15.81 -3.08
N THR A 141 -6.22 -14.85 -3.33
CA THR A 141 -7.68 -15.07 -3.42
C THR A 141 -8.05 -15.98 -4.61
N LYS A 142 -7.23 -16.05 -5.65
CA LYS A 142 -7.33 -16.97 -6.79
C LYS A 142 -6.47 -18.22 -6.58
N SER A 143 -6.45 -18.77 -5.39
CA SER A 143 -5.54 -19.84 -4.97
C SER A 143 -5.53 -21.04 -5.92
N ALA A 144 -6.68 -21.46 -6.45
CA ALA A 144 -6.76 -22.56 -7.41
C ALA A 144 -6.01 -22.25 -8.71
N ASP A 145 -6.20 -21.05 -9.27
CA ASP A 145 -5.54 -20.63 -10.50
C ASP A 145 -4.02 -20.50 -10.29
N VAL A 146 -3.61 -19.99 -9.13
CA VAL A 146 -2.21 -19.85 -8.75
C VAL A 146 -1.52 -21.22 -8.62
N LEU A 147 -2.14 -22.17 -7.92
CA LEU A 147 -1.61 -23.53 -7.77
C LEU A 147 -1.60 -24.30 -9.09
N ASN A 148 -2.61 -24.13 -9.93
CA ASN A 148 -2.70 -24.80 -11.24
C ASN A 148 -1.59 -24.38 -12.22
N THR A 149 -0.82 -23.34 -11.92
CA THR A 149 0.37 -23.00 -12.71
C THR A 149 1.47 -24.06 -12.65
N GLY A 150 1.44 -24.94 -11.67
CA GLY A 150 2.45 -25.98 -11.42
C GLY A 150 3.80 -25.44 -10.89
N VAL A 151 3.91 -24.14 -10.66
CA VAL A 151 5.13 -23.48 -10.18
C VAL A 151 5.09 -23.25 -8.67
N VAL A 152 3.91 -22.99 -8.13
CA VAL A 152 3.68 -22.61 -6.75
C VAL A 152 3.41 -23.82 -5.87
N HIS A 153 4.07 -23.88 -4.71
CA HIS A 153 3.94 -24.93 -3.72
C HIS A 153 2.81 -24.68 -2.72
N ALA A 154 2.70 -23.42 -2.26
CA ALA A 154 1.67 -23.01 -1.33
C ALA A 154 1.20 -21.58 -1.62
N VAL A 155 -0.06 -21.30 -1.26
CA VAL A 155 -0.69 -19.99 -1.36
C VAL A 155 -1.24 -19.62 0.00
N ILE A 156 -0.82 -18.47 0.53
CA ILE A 156 -1.25 -17.99 1.84
C ILE A 156 -2.18 -16.80 1.63
N LYS A 157 -3.41 -16.89 2.14
CA LYS A 157 -4.41 -15.83 2.09
C LYS A 157 -4.28 -14.92 3.32
N GLY A 158 -4.39 -13.62 3.11
CA GLY A 158 -4.34 -12.62 4.17
C GLY A 158 -2.92 -12.28 4.63
N GLU A 159 -2.80 -11.93 5.90
CA GLU A 159 -1.49 -11.79 6.56
C GLU A 159 -0.75 -13.12 6.54
N TYR A 160 0.53 -13.10 6.30
CA TYR A 160 1.25 -14.34 6.07
C TYR A 160 2.29 -14.70 7.14
N GLU A 161 2.25 -14.05 8.29
CA GLU A 161 3.09 -14.41 9.43
C GLU A 161 2.83 -15.85 9.90
N LYS A 162 1.60 -16.14 10.36
CA LYS A 162 1.21 -17.48 10.85
C LYS A 162 1.15 -18.49 9.70
N GLY A 163 0.61 -18.07 8.55
CA GLY A 163 0.52 -18.95 7.39
C GLY A 163 1.88 -19.40 6.89
N MET A 164 2.90 -18.56 6.96
CA MET A 164 4.26 -18.96 6.58
C MET A 164 4.90 -19.89 7.63
N VAL A 165 4.60 -19.72 8.91
CA VAL A 165 4.97 -20.69 9.96
C VAL A 165 4.36 -22.07 9.66
N ASP A 166 3.08 -22.13 9.28
CA ASP A 166 2.41 -23.36 8.90
C ASP A 166 3.09 -24.04 7.69
N VAL A 167 3.45 -23.25 6.67
CA VAL A 167 4.16 -23.76 5.47
C VAL A 167 5.55 -24.29 5.84
N VAL A 168 6.29 -23.60 6.69
CA VAL A 168 7.60 -24.05 7.19
C VAL A 168 7.48 -25.36 7.96
N ASN A 169 6.39 -25.55 8.68
CA ASN A 169 6.04 -26.78 9.42
C ASN A 169 5.42 -27.88 8.56
N GLY A 170 5.36 -27.68 7.23
CA GLY A 170 4.99 -28.73 6.27
C GLY A 170 3.59 -28.64 5.69
N VAL A 171 2.83 -27.57 5.92
CA VAL A 171 1.54 -27.36 5.23
C VAL A 171 1.80 -27.00 3.77
N GLU A 172 1.06 -27.62 2.86
CA GLU A 172 1.13 -27.44 1.42
C GLU A 172 -0.22 -26.99 0.84
N GLY A 173 -0.21 -26.41 -0.34
CA GLY A 173 -1.43 -25.99 -1.03
C GLY A 173 -1.98 -24.68 -0.49
N VAL A 174 -3.27 -24.63 -0.16
CA VAL A 174 -3.93 -23.40 0.31
C VAL A 174 -3.87 -23.30 1.82
N VAL A 175 -3.28 -22.22 2.31
CA VAL A 175 -3.34 -21.80 3.71
C VAL A 175 -4.34 -20.67 3.82
N ASP A 176 -5.40 -20.90 4.58
CA ASP A 176 -6.49 -19.93 4.76
C ASP A 176 -6.13 -18.80 5.73
N PHE A 177 -6.99 -17.79 5.78
CA PHE A 177 -6.82 -16.61 6.63
C PHE A 177 -6.56 -16.99 8.09
N ASN A 178 -5.43 -16.57 8.60
CA ASN A 178 -5.04 -16.76 9.99
C ASN A 178 -4.34 -15.50 10.50
N LEU A 179 -5.15 -14.47 10.78
CA LEU A 179 -4.66 -13.16 11.20
C LEU A 179 -4.08 -13.22 12.62
N LEU A 180 -3.07 -12.41 12.90
CA LEU A 180 -2.60 -12.19 14.26
C LEU A 180 -3.69 -11.51 15.10
N THR A 181 -3.88 -11.96 16.33
CA THR A 181 -4.68 -11.23 17.32
C THR A 181 -3.95 -9.97 17.79
N VAL A 182 -4.62 -9.09 18.52
CA VAL A 182 -3.98 -7.90 19.11
C VAL A 182 -2.86 -8.30 20.06
N GLU A 183 -3.06 -9.34 20.85
CA GLU A 183 -2.08 -9.88 21.79
C GLU A 183 -0.85 -10.43 21.03
N GLU A 184 -1.09 -11.23 19.98
CA GLU A 184 -0.01 -11.78 19.15
C GLU A 184 0.76 -10.67 18.42
N MET A 185 0.07 -9.63 17.91
CA MET A 185 0.72 -8.47 17.31
C MET A 185 1.66 -7.75 18.28
N ASN A 186 1.22 -7.54 19.55
CA ASN A 186 2.00 -6.85 20.57
C ASN A 186 3.11 -7.72 21.20
N ALA A 187 3.07 -9.04 21.00
CA ALA A 187 4.12 -9.96 21.38
C ALA A 187 5.10 -10.29 20.24
N ALA A 188 4.77 -9.87 19.02
CA ALA A 188 5.59 -10.11 17.83
C ALA A 188 6.89 -9.29 17.87
N PRO A 189 7.97 -9.78 17.25
CA PRO A 189 9.18 -8.97 17.05
C PRO A 189 8.87 -7.78 16.15
N PHE A 190 9.69 -6.74 16.24
CA PHE A 190 9.59 -5.58 15.36
C PHE A 190 9.87 -5.96 13.91
N PRO A 191 9.28 -5.25 12.94
CA PRO A 191 9.48 -5.55 11.52
C PRO A 191 10.94 -5.36 11.10
N HIS A 192 11.37 -6.13 10.12
CA HIS A 192 12.72 -6.10 9.59
C HIS A 192 13.00 -4.82 8.80
N PHE A 193 14.03 -4.07 9.19
CA PHE A 193 14.62 -3.01 8.39
C PHE A 193 16.04 -3.43 8.00
N ASP A 194 16.35 -3.41 6.70
CA ASP A 194 17.67 -3.80 6.18
C ASP A 194 18.65 -2.63 6.30
N ASP A 195 19.81 -2.87 6.90
CA ASP A 195 20.87 -1.88 7.18
C ASP A 195 21.38 -1.18 5.91
N ASN A 196 21.23 -1.79 4.73
CA ASN A 196 21.72 -1.23 3.46
C ASN A 196 20.69 -0.36 2.74
N ILE A 197 19.40 -0.55 3.01
CA ILE A 197 18.32 0.06 2.24
C ILE A 197 17.25 0.77 3.11
N TRP A 198 17.40 0.81 4.43
CA TRP A 198 16.44 1.45 5.34
C TRP A 198 16.08 2.89 4.92
N ASN A 199 17.02 3.63 4.33
CA ASN A 199 16.88 5.02 3.91
C ASN A 199 16.39 5.18 2.46
N LYS A 200 16.03 4.10 1.77
CA LYS A 200 15.59 4.14 0.37
C LYS A 200 14.09 4.28 0.22
N TYR A 201 13.33 3.88 1.25
CA TYR A 201 11.89 3.94 1.22
C TYR A 201 11.39 5.37 1.31
N TRP A 202 10.47 5.73 0.42
CA TRP A 202 10.02 7.10 0.28
C TRP A 202 8.57 7.22 -0.20
N ASP A 203 7.82 8.11 0.44
CA ASP A 203 6.58 8.68 -0.05
C ASP A 203 6.63 10.20 0.14
N SER A 204 6.45 10.97 -0.92
CA SER A 204 6.53 12.43 -0.89
C SER A 204 5.30 13.11 -0.27
N ASN A 205 4.27 12.36 0.06
CA ASN A 205 3.00 12.89 0.54
C ASN A 205 2.70 12.48 1.99
N PRO A 206 2.10 13.39 2.79
CA PRO A 206 1.80 14.79 2.47
C PRO A 206 3.07 15.63 2.31
N ARG A 207 2.96 16.83 1.76
CA ARG A 207 4.11 17.76 1.69
C ARG A 207 4.66 18.04 3.08
N GLY A 208 5.98 18.14 3.19
CA GLY A 208 6.68 18.35 4.46
C GLY A 208 7.42 17.10 4.94
N GLN A 209 7.34 15.97 4.21
CA GLN A 209 8.19 14.81 4.50
C GLN A 209 9.66 15.17 4.47
N ILE A 210 10.41 14.63 5.41
CA ILE A 210 11.85 14.84 5.55
C ILE A 210 12.57 13.52 5.39
N ALA A 211 13.46 13.43 4.41
CA ALA A 211 14.21 12.19 4.14
C ALA A 211 15.41 12.05 5.10
N PRO A 212 15.75 10.84 5.51
CA PRO A 212 14.97 9.62 5.36
C PRO A 212 13.80 9.58 6.35
N HIS A 213 12.65 9.03 5.93
CA HIS A 213 11.52 8.80 6.82
C HIS A 213 11.25 7.31 7.03
N ALA A 214 10.82 6.95 8.23
CA ALA A 214 10.34 5.62 8.51
C ALA A 214 8.86 5.51 8.14
N GLN A 215 8.51 4.50 7.34
CA GLN A 215 7.13 4.13 7.10
C GLN A 215 6.77 3.01 8.08
N VAL A 216 5.73 3.22 8.88
CA VAL A 216 5.35 2.31 9.97
C VAL A 216 3.83 2.12 10.03
N TRP A 217 3.39 1.04 10.69
CA TRP A 217 2.00 0.82 11.04
C TRP A 217 1.80 0.92 12.55
N SER A 218 0.76 1.65 12.97
CA SER A 218 0.25 1.65 14.34
C SER A 218 -0.98 0.76 14.49
N SER A 219 -1.57 0.36 13.36
CA SER A 219 -2.75 -0.51 13.31
C SER A 219 -2.80 -1.31 12.02
N ARG A 220 -3.65 -2.33 11.99
CA ARG A 220 -3.97 -3.11 10.81
C ARG A 220 -5.47 -3.24 10.66
N GLY A 221 -5.96 -3.06 9.43
CA GLY A 221 -7.37 -3.17 9.09
C GLY A 221 -8.11 -1.83 9.13
N CYS A 222 -9.27 -1.83 8.50
CA CYS A 222 -10.16 -0.69 8.39
C CYS A 222 -11.61 -1.20 8.42
N PRO A 223 -12.53 -0.60 9.21
CA PRO A 223 -13.90 -1.08 9.32
C PRO A 223 -14.76 -0.70 8.12
N TYR A 224 -14.30 0.24 7.29
CA TYR A 224 -15.02 0.72 6.13
C TYR A 224 -14.92 -0.24 4.94
N LYS A 225 -15.96 -0.25 4.11
CA LYS A 225 -16.15 -1.25 3.05
C LYS A 225 -16.06 -0.64 1.65
N CYS A 226 -15.13 0.30 1.45
CA CYS A 226 -14.88 0.88 0.13
C CYS A 226 -14.65 -0.24 -0.89
N ILE A 227 -15.37 -0.19 -2.02
CA ILE A 227 -15.48 -1.31 -2.97
C ILE A 227 -14.14 -1.72 -3.63
N PHE A 228 -13.22 -0.78 -3.77
CA PHE A 228 -11.90 -1.00 -4.40
C PHE A 228 -10.79 -1.28 -3.39
N CYS A 229 -11.07 -1.23 -2.08
CA CYS A 229 -10.03 -1.30 -1.07
C CYS A 229 -9.51 -2.72 -0.87
N VAL A 230 -8.23 -2.91 -1.19
CA VAL A 230 -7.59 -4.24 -1.25
C VAL A 230 -7.25 -4.78 0.12
N TRP A 231 -6.53 -3.99 0.94
CA TRP A 231 -5.94 -4.52 2.17
C TRP A 231 -6.97 -5.01 3.17
N PRO A 232 -7.99 -4.22 3.56
CA PRO A 232 -9.03 -4.70 4.48
C PRO A 232 -9.91 -5.80 3.91
N ALA A 233 -9.96 -5.96 2.59
CA ALA A 233 -10.73 -7.02 1.95
C ALA A 233 -9.98 -8.36 1.89
N THR A 234 -8.67 -8.34 1.65
CA THR A 234 -7.91 -9.54 1.27
C THR A 234 -6.69 -9.82 2.13
N MET A 235 -6.17 -8.82 2.85
CA MET A 235 -4.92 -8.95 3.61
C MET A 235 -5.15 -8.85 5.11
N THR A 236 -5.54 -7.67 5.60
CA THR A 236 -5.80 -7.43 7.03
C THR A 236 -7.22 -7.84 7.45
N GLY A 237 -8.00 -8.37 6.53
CA GLY A 237 -9.34 -8.92 6.73
C GLY A 237 -9.67 -9.96 5.67
N ASN A 238 -10.78 -10.67 5.86
CA ASN A 238 -11.33 -11.66 4.94
C ASN A 238 -12.75 -11.23 4.53
N ASP A 239 -12.85 -10.27 3.62
CA ASP A 239 -14.12 -9.71 3.18
C ASP A 239 -14.09 -9.30 1.69
N PRO A 240 -13.80 -10.26 0.78
CA PRO A 240 -13.68 -9.96 -0.65
C PRO A 240 -15.00 -9.48 -1.29
N ASN A 241 -16.16 -9.76 -0.68
CA ASN A 241 -17.47 -9.35 -1.16
C ASN A 241 -17.99 -8.07 -0.49
N GLY A 242 -17.33 -7.57 0.56
CA GLY A 242 -17.77 -6.39 1.30
C GLY A 242 -18.97 -6.62 2.21
N GLU A 243 -19.32 -7.88 2.50
CA GLU A 243 -20.50 -8.27 3.31
C GLU A 243 -20.12 -8.65 4.75
N GLY A 244 -18.88 -9.07 4.96
CA GLY A 244 -18.36 -9.52 6.23
C GLY A 244 -18.11 -8.38 7.22
N LYS A 245 -17.76 -8.75 8.43
CA LYS A 245 -17.28 -7.79 9.46
C LYS A 245 -15.79 -7.56 9.28
N ARG A 246 -15.40 -6.32 9.05
CA ARG A 246 -13.99 -5.89 9.07
C ARG A 246 -13.62 -5.41 10.47
N THR A 247 -12.45 -5.80 10.93
CA THR A 247 -11.92 -5.45 12.26
C THR A 247 -10.70 -4.57 12.12
N VAL A 248 -10.44 -3.80 13.18
CA VAL A 248 -9.21 -3.04 13.34
C VAL A 248 -8.46 -3.61 14.53
N ARG A 249 -7.18 -3.82 14.37
CA ARG A 249 -6.27 -4.30 15.41
C ARG A 249 -5.17 -3.24 15.59
N GLN A 250 -5.09 -2.67 16.77
CA GLN A 250 -4.18 -1.57 17.08
C GLN A 250 -3.02 -2.08 17.93
N TYR A 251 -1.81 -1.64 17.62
CA TYR A 251 -0.66 -1.84 18.49
C TYR A 251 -0.82 -1.02 19.77
N SER A 252 -0.31 -1.52 20.89
CA SER A 252 -0.27 -0.78 22.15
C SER A 252 0.72 0.37 22.09
N ALA A 253 0.52 1.37 22.95
CA ALA A 253 1.48 2.47 23.09
C ALA A 253 2.88 1.96 23.48
N ASP A 254 2.95 0.99 24.39
CA ASP A 254 4.22 0.42 24.86
C ASP A 254 4.98 -0.27 23.72
N TYR A 255 4.28 -1.06 22.87
CA TYR A 255 4.90 -1.67 21.70
C TYR A 255 5.43 -0.62 20.72
N MET A 256 4.59 0.38 20.40
CA MET A 256 4.97 1.43 19.46
C MET A 256 6.11 2.32 19.97
N GLU A 257 6.11 2.65 21.27
CA GLU A 257 7.20 3.40 21.90
C GLU A 257 8.51 2.61 21.83
N ALA A 258 8.49 1.34 22.21
CA ALA A 258 9.67 0.49 22.14
C ALA A 258 10.17 0.31 20.71
N PHE A 259 9.28 0.05 19.77
CA PHE A 259 9.62 -0.11 18.34
C PHE A 259 10.22 1.17 17.75
N LEU A 260 9.57 2.31 17.93
CA LEU A 260 10.05 3.58 17.37
C LEU A 260 11.35 4.05 18.03
N THR A 261 11.53 3.79 19.33
CA THR A 261 12.78 4.07 20.02
C THR A 261 13.93 3.26 19.42
N GLU A 262 13.80 1.91 19.33
CA GLU A 262 14.82 1.06 18.71
C GLU A 262 15.12 1.50 17.27
N LEU A 263 14.06 1.79 16.50
CA LEU A 263 14.20 2.17 15.09
C LEU A 263 14.98 3.49 14.92
N THR A 264 14.70 4.47 15.78
CA THR A 264 15.36 5.79 15.71
C THR A 264 16.75 5.82 16.36
N GLU A 265 17.03 4.95 17.31
CA GLU A 265 18.38 4.75 17.85
C GLU A 265 19.27 4.03 16.85
N ARG A 266 18.75 3.03 16.13
CA ARG A 266 19.52 2.27 15.14
C ARG A 266 19.74 3.05 13.85
N TYR A 267 18.74 3.81 13.40
CA TYR A 267 18.75 4.51 12.12
C TYR A 267 18.47 6.00 12.29
N ASN A 268 19.15 6.81 11.51
CA ASN A 268 19.03 8.28 11.58
C ASN A 268 17.81 8.79 10.80
N PHE A 269 16.62 8.25 11.07
CA PHE A 269 15.39 8.78 10.49
C PHE A 269 15.12 10.21 10.94
N LYS A 270 14.52 11.00 10.07
CA LYS A 270 14.21 12.42 10.30
C LYS A 270 12.71 12.68 10.43
N CYS A 271 11.90 11.70 10.15
CA CYS A 271 10.45 11.80 10.10
C CYS A 271 9.84 10.41 10.21
N ILE A 272 8.65 10.32 10.78
CA ILE A 272 7.84 9.10 10.84
C ILE A 272 6.59 9.29 9.97
N TYR A 273 6.26 8.30 9.17
CA TYR A 273 5.00 8.25 8.42
C TYR A 273 4.20 7.02 8.81
N PHE A 274 3.04 7.25 9.41
CA PHE A 274 2.07 6.18 9.71
C PHE A 274 1.25 5.88 8.45
N ASP A 275 1.58 4.78 7.78
CA ASP A 275 0.94 4.31 6.55
C ASP A 275 -0.13 3.24 6.83
N ASP A 276 -0.88 3.44 7.89
CA ASP A 276 -2.01 2.60 8.28
C ASP A 276 -3.09 2.56 7.20
N ASP A 277 -3.95 1.55 7.18
CA ASP A 277 -5.17 1.58 6.36
C ASP A 277 -6.05 2.81 6.68
N THR A 278 -6.09 3.18 7.96
CA THR A 278 -6.62 4.43 8.49
C THR A 278 -6.08 4.62 9.92
N PHE A 279 -5.18 5.56 10.10
CA PHE A 279 -4.51 5.81 11.39
C PHE A 279 -5.48 6.26 12.49
N ASN A 280 -6.35 7.21 12.18
CA ASN A 280 -7.15 7.92 13.17
C ASN A 280 -8.49 7.23 13.48
N LEU A 281 -8.48 5.92 13.67
CA LEU A 281 -9.67 5.15 14.06
C LEU A 281 -9.89 5.19 15.58
N GLY A 282 -10.49 6.29 16.03
CA GLY A 282 -10.88 6.54 17.41
C GLY A 282 -9.90 7.41 18.19
N ASN A 283 -10.46 8.31 19.00
CA ASN A 283 -9.69 9.30 19.77
C ASN A 283 -8.65 8.65 20.71
N ARG A 284 -9.01 7.55 21.38
CA ARG A 284 -8.10 6.88 22.33
C ARG A 284 -6.81 6.38 21.67
N HIS A 285 -6.91 5.85 20.46
CA HIS A 285 -5.72 5.43 19.72
C HIS A 285 -4.84 6.62 19.32
N VAL A 286 -5.48 7.67 18.81
CA VAL A 286 -4.78 8.91 18.42
C VAL A 286 -4.07 9.53 19.62
N GLU A 287 -4.74 9.64 20.77
CA GLU A 287 -4.15 10.15 22.02
C GLU A 287 -2.92 9.34 22.44
N ALA A 288 -3.03 8.00 22.40
CA ALA A 288 -1.91 7.11 22.72
C ALA A 288 -0.71 7.31 21.77
N MET A 289 -0.96 7.37 20.47
CA MET A 289 0.12 7.60 19.48
C MET A 289 0.70 8.99 19.57
N CYS A 290 -0.09 10.02 19.88
CA CYS A 290 0.42 11.37 20.13
C CYS A 290 1.37 11.41 21.33
N GLN A 291 1.05 10.68 22.41
CA GLN A 291 1.94 10.57 23.58
C GLN A 291 3.26 9.86 23.22
N VAL A 292 3.20 8.80 22.43
CA VAL A 292 4.40 8.12 21.91
C VAL A 292 5.23 9.08 21.08
N MET A 293 4.61 9.76 20.11
CA MET A 293 5.35 10.67 19.21
C MET A 293 5.93 11.88 19.92
N ALA A 294 5.28 12.40 20.99
CA ALA A 294 5.83 13.45 21.82
C ALA A 294 7.13 13.00 22.52
N LYS A 295 7.25 11.72 22.91
CA LYS A 295 8.49 11.15 23.49
C LYS A 295 9.57 10.94 22.44
N ILE A 296 9.20 10.41 21.26
CA ILE A 296 10.13 10.19 20.14
C ILE A 296 10.71 11.50 19.61
N GLY A 297 9.94 12.58 19.63
CA GLY A 297 10.41 13.93 19.29
C GLY A 297 10.69 14.17 17.81
N LEU A 298 10.28 13.29 16.92
CA LEU A 298 10.40 13.49 15.47
C LEU A 298 9.10 14.03 14.86
N PRO A 299 9.19 14.88 13.81
CA PRO A 299 8.00 15.24 13.06
C PRO A 299 7.39 14.00 12.40
N TRP A 300 6.07 14.00 12.25
CA TRP A 300 5.36 12.85 11.71
C TRP A 300 4.14 13.22 10.87
N SER A 301 3.67 12.27 10.09
CA SER A 301 2.47 12.37 9.26
C SER A 301 1.72 11.04 9.25
N ALA A 302 0.46 11.06 8.80
CA ALA A 302 -0.37 9.86 8.81
C ALA A 302 -1.38 9.79 7.66
N MET A 303 -1.77 8.54 7.30
CA MET A 303 -2.93 8.26 6.47
C MET A 303 -4.19 8.29 7.34
N CYS A 304 -5.11 9.19 7.03
CA CYS A 304 -6.27 9.47 7.86
C CYS A 304 -7.59 9.46 7.07
N ARG A 305 -8.68 9.49 7.83
CA ARG A 305 -10.03 9.77 7.34
C ARG A 305 -10.58 11.00 8.09
N ALA A 306 -11.30 11.87 7.41
CA ALA A 306 -11.69 13.17 7.97
C ALA A 306 -12.73 13.09 9.11
N ASP A 307 -13.56 12.04 9.15
CA ASP A 307 -14.76 11.92 9.99
C ASP A 307 -14.65 10.92 11.14
N THR A 308 -13.46 10.48 11.51
CA THR A 308 -13.27 9.43 12.52
C THR A 308 -12.89 9.93 13.92
N ILE A 309 -12.46 11.18 14.02
CA ILE A 309 -12.05 11.83 15.28
C ILE A 309 -12.56 13.26 15.36
N LYS A 310 -12.65 13.78 16.56
CA LYS A 310 -13.08 15.16 16.83
C LYS A 310 -11.94 16.16 16.61
N LEU A 311 -12.27 17.44 16.46
CA LEU A 311 -11.32 18.52 16.23
C LEU A 311 -10.20 18.59 17.28
N ASP A 312 -10.52 18.33 18.55
CA ASP A 312 -9.51 18.36 19.64
C ASP A 312 -8.43 17.26 19.45
N ALA A 313 -8.79 16.10 18.88
CA ALA A 313 -7.79 15.09 18.56
C ALA A 313 -6.88 15.52 17.40
N TRP A 314 -7.40 16.26 16.42
CA TRP A 314 -6.57 16.87 15.37
C TRP A 314 -5.59 17.91 15.92
N LYS A 315 -6.01 18.73 16.89
CA LYS A 315 -5.13 19.66 17.59
C LYS A 315 -4.03 18.92 18.35
N LEU A 316 -4.39 17.85 19.06
CA LEU A 316 -3.42 17.01 19.76
C LEU A 316 -2.39 16.39 18.81
N MET A 317 -2.81 15.92 17.64
CA MET A 317 -1.88 15.46 16.59
C MET A 317 -0.89 16.56 16.23
N LYS A 318 -1.36 17.78 15.99
CA LYS A 318 -0.50 18.92 15.67
C LYS A 318 0.49 19.22 16.80
N GLU A 319 0.04 19.26 18.03
CA GLU A 319 0.85 19.54 19.22
C GLU A 319 1.93 18.49 19.46
N SER A 320 1.68 17.23 19.09
CA SER A 320 2.64 16.12 19.18
C SER A 320 3.61 16.03 18.00
N GLY A 321 3.60 17.02 17.10
CA GLY A 321 4.55 17.12 15.97
C GLY A 321 4.01 16.60 14.62
N CYS A 322 2.70 16.30 14.51
CA CYS A 322 2.11 15.97 13.21
C CYS A 322 2.12 17.21 12.30
N PHE A 323 2.87 17.15 11.22
CA PHE A 323 2.94 18.25 10.26
C PHE A 323 1.92 18.13 9.12
N GLY A 324 1.36 16.95 8.89
CA GLY A 324 0.42 16.76 7.79
C GLY A 324 -0.23 15.39 7.73
N VAL A 325 -1.29 15.32 6.93
CA VAL A 325 -2.08 14.10 6.76
C VAL A 325 -2.46 13.86 5.30
N LYS A 326 -2.67 12.58 4.96
CA LYS A 326 -3.34 12.17 3.74
C LYS A 326 -4.79 11.85 4.07
N LEU A 327 -5.72 12.40 3.28
CA LEU A 327 -7.15 12.16 3.41
C LEU A 327 -7.71 11.59 2.11
N GLY A 328 -8.36 10.44 2.21
CA GLY A 328 -9.08 9.85 1.08
C GLY A 328 -10.46 10.44 0.93
N PHE A 329 -10.77 11.04 -0.21
CA PHE A 329 -12.11 11.53 -0.59
C PHE A 329 -12.76 10.62 -1.61
N GLU A 330 -11.98 10.14 -2.55
CA GLU A 330 -12.32 9.31 -3.72
C GLU A 330 -13.16 10.07 -4.75
N SER A 331 -14.20 10.77 -4.34
CA SER A 331 -15.03 11.64 -5.20
C SER A 331 -15.45 12.92 -4.47
N GLY A 332 -15.75 13.95 -5.21
CA GLY A 332 -16.40 15.19 -4.73
C GLY A 332 -17.92 15.18 -4.91
N ASN A 333 -18.49 14.07 -5.35
CA ASN A 333 -19.93 13.87 -5.46
C ASN A 333 -20.42 12.92 -4.36
N GLN A 334 -21.35 13.37 -3.53
CA GLN A 334 -21.83 12.61 -2.36
C GLN A 334 -22.47 11.27 -2.75
N TYR A 335 -23.22 11.22 -3.86
CA TYR A 335 -23.80 9.96 -4.33
C TYR A 335 -22.72 8.94 -4.70
N VAL A 336 -21.65 9.37 -5.36
CA VAL A 336 -20.52 8.50 -5.72
C VAL A 336 -19.84 7.97 -4.46
N VAL A 337 -19.58 8.82 -3.48
CA VAL A 337 -18.97 8.45 -2.20
C VAL A 337 -19.81 7.42 -1.44
N ASP A 338 -21.12 7.62 -1.39
CA ASP A 338 -22.01 6.76 -0.61
C ASP A 338 -22.46 5.51 -1.35
N GLN A 339 -22.91 5.67 -2.60
CA GLN A 339 -23.59 4.61 -3.33
C GLN A 339 -22.68 3.80 -4.23
N ILE A 340 -21.61 4.40 -4.75
CA ILE A 340 -20.64 3.71 -5.62
C ILE A 340 -19.46 3.21 -4.80
N VAL A 341 -18.78 4.10 -4.09
CA VAL A 341 -17.58 3.75 -3.30
C VAL A 341 -17.94 2.99 -2.03
N ASN A 342 -19.12 3.21 -1.48
CA ASN A 342 -19.53 2.68 -0.16
C ASN A 342 -18.61 3.17 0.98
N LYS A 343 -18.20 4.44 0.91
CA LYS A 343 -17.30 5.07 1.89
C LYS A 343 -18.05 5.76 3.01
N HIS A 344 -19.24 6.30 2.72
CA HIS A 344 -20.07 7.04 3.68
C HIS A 344 -19.29 8.16 4.39
N LEU A 345 -18.60 8.98 3.61
CA LEU A 345 -17.91 10.17 4.07
C LEU A 345 -18.77 11.39 3.74
N ASP A 346 -19.18 12.15 4.75
CA ASP A 346 -19.82 13.44 4.55
C ASP A 346 -18.81 14.43 3.97
N LEU A 347 -19.04 14.82 2.71
CA LEU A 347 -18.11 15.68 1.97
C LEU A 347 -18.11 17.12 2.47
N GLU A 348 -19.21 17.62 3.00
CA GLU A 348 -19.29 18.97 3.57
C GLU A 348 -18.49 19.03 4.87
N TYR A 349 -18.72 18.10 5.78
CA TYR A 349 -17.93 17.97 7.00
C TYR A 349 -16.44 17.73 6.72
N ALA A 350 -16.12 16.88 5.74
CA ALA A 350 -14.74 16.64 5.35
C ALA A 350 -14.05 17.90 4.80
N ALA A 351 -14.80 18.74 4.08
CA ALA A 351 -14.29 20.04 3.61
C ALA A 351 -14.04 21.01 4.77
N GLU A 352 -14.87 21.00 5.81
CA GLU A 352 -14.64 21.78 7.03
C GLU A 352 -13.36 21.34 7.72
N ILE A 353 -13.17 20.03 7.90
CA ILE A 353 -11.95 19.47 8.50
C ILE A 353 -10.70 19.87 7.71
N VAL A 354 -10.74 19.86 6.38
CA VAL A 354 -9.60 20.34 5.57
C VAL A 354 -9.26 21.79 5.93
N ARG A 355 -10.24 22.68 6.03
CA ARG A 355 -10.02 24.09 6.38
C ARG A 355 -9.46 24.23 7.80
N GLU A 356 -9.99 23.49 8.77
CA GLU A 356 -9.51 23.47 10.14
C GLU A 356 -8.05 23.00 10.24
N LEU A 357 -7.71 21.91 9.54
CA LEU A 357 -6.32 21.43 9.49
C LEU A 357 -5.37 22.48 8.89
N LYS A 358 -5.81 23.22 7.87
CA LYS A 358 -5.04 24.32 7.32
C LYS A 358 -4.86 25.47 8.31
N GLN A 359 -5.89 25.80 9.10
CA GLN A 359 -5.78 26.81 10.18
C GLN A 359 -4.82 26.38 11.27
N LEU A 360 -4.75 25.07 11.59
CA LEU A 360 -3.77 24.48 12.50
C LEU A 360 -2.35 24.48 11.92
N GLY A 361 -2.15 24.90 10.67
CA GLY A 361 -0.85 24.88 9.99
C GLY A 361 -0.36 23.46 9.64
N MET A 362 -1.29 22.54 9.41
CA MET A 362 -0.98 21.21 8.90
C MET A 362 -1.04 21.19 7.37
N THR A 363 -0.22 20.35 6.76
CA THR A 363 -0.34 20.06 5.33
C THR A 363 -1.38 18.98 5.07
N VAL A 364 -2.18 19.15 4.02
CA VAL A 364 -3.23 18.20 3.67
C VAL A 364 -3.04 17.71 2.24
N HIS A 365 -2.94 16.39 2.09
CA HIS A 365 -2.92 15.70 0.80
C HIS A 365 -4.26 14.99 0.57
N GLY A 366 -4.97 15.35 -0.52
CA GLY A 366 -6.23 14.71 -0.91
C GLY A 366 -6.02 13.61 -1.94
N THR A 367 -6.72 12.47 -1.80
CA THR A 367 -6.72 11.42 -2.84
C THR A 367 -8.10 11.29 -3.47
N PHE A 368 -8.12 11.19 -4.82
CA PHE A 368 -9.30 11.14 -5.64
C PHE A 368 -9.19 10.01 -6.68
N THR A 369 -10.31 9.35 -6.95
CA THR A 369 -10.41 8.21 -7.87
C THR A 369 -11.49 8.50 -8.91
N TYR A 370 -11.18 8.30 -10.17
CA TYR A 370 -12.06 8.58 -11.31
C TYR A 370 -12.38 7.30 -12.09
N GLY A 371 -13.51 7.30 -12.78
CA GLY A 371 -13.94 6.15 -13.58
C GLY A 371 -14.42 4.98 -12.72
N LEU A 372 -15.02 5.27 -11.60
CA LEU A 372 -15.66 4.29 -10.73
C LEU A 372 -16.87 3.62 -11.41
N PRO A 373 -17.28 2.41 -11.03
CA PRO A 373 -18.40 1.71 -11.64
C PRO A 373 -19.68 2.52 -11.60
N GLY A 374 -20.16 2.97 -12.75
CA GLY A 374 -21.40 3.77 -12.85
C GLY A 374 -21.23 5.26 -12.59
N GLU A 375 -20.04 5.76 -12.38
CA GLU A 375 -19.76 7.18 -12.26
C GLU A 375 -19.93 7.88 -13.62
N THR A 376 -20.63 9.03 -13.64
CA THR A 376 -20.85 9.82 -14.85
C THR A 376 -19.76 10.87 -15.03
N LYS A 377 -19.67 11.41 -16.26
CA LYS A 377 -18.76 12.53 -16.56
C LYS A 377 -19.04 13.75 -15.69
N GLU A 378 -20.31 14.08 -15.49
CA GLU A 378 -20.74 15.21 -14.65
C GLU A 378 -20.24 15.03 -13.21
N GLN A 379 -20.38 13.83 -12.63
CA GLN A 379 -19.88 13.51 -11.28
C GLN A 379 -18.35 13.62 -11.19
N MET A 380 -17.62 13.19 -12.24
CA MET A 380 -16.16 13.39 -12.30
C MET A 380 -15.78 14.88 -12.36
N LEU A 381 -16.56 15.70 -13.08
CA LEU A 381 -16.36 17.16 -13.10
C LEU A 381 -16.68 17.82 -11.75
N GLU A 382 -17.70 17.34 -11.03
CA GLU A 382 -17.98 17.77 -9.66
C GLU A 382 -16.83 17.40 -8.71
N THR A 383 -16.23 16.22 -8.87
CA THR A 383 -15.05 15.81 -8.10
C THR A 383 -13.88 16.77 -8.32
N ARG A 384 -13.63 17.16 -9.57
CA ARG A 384 -12.62 18.16 -9.88
C ARG A 384 -12.92 19.52 -9.25
N ALA A 385 -14.17 20.00 -9.37
CA ALA A 385 -14.59 21.27 -8.78
C ALA A 385 -14.44 21.26 -7.25
N TYR A 386 -14.84 20.16 -6.57
CA TYR A 386 -14.68 19.99 -5.14
C TYR A 386 -13.20 20.06 -4.73
N ARG A 387 -12.31 19.35 -5.43
CA ARG A 387 -10.88 19.40 -5.20
C ARG A 387 -10.28 20.80 -5.37
N GLU A 388 -10.71 21.53 -6.40
CA GLU A 388 -10.23 22.89 -6.70
C GLU A 388 -10.74 23.93 -5.68
N ALA A 389 -11.88 23.68 -5.05
CA ALA A 389 -12.48 24.58 -4.04
C ALA A 389 -11.81 24.45 -2.65
N LEU A 390 -10.98 23.44 -2.42
CA LEU A 390 -10.39 23.18 -1.12
C LEU A 390 -8.87 23.47 -1.09
N PRO A 391 -8.35 23.96 0.03
CA PRO A 391 -6.94 24.40 0.13
C PRO A 391 -5.97 23.22 0.38
N PHE A 392 -6.00 22.20 -0.48
CA PHE A 392 -5.02 21.10 -0.44
C PHE A 392 -3.62 21.61 -0.78
N ASP A 393 -2.61 21.13 -0.04
CA ASP A 393 -1.21 21.40 -0.36
C ASP A 393 -0.72 20.53 -1.53
N SER A 394 -1.29 19.35 -1.65
CA SER A 394 -1.08 18.42 -2.75
C SER A 394 -2.26 17.48 -2.89
N TYR A 395 -2.37 16.84 -4.03
CA TYR A 395 -3.40 15.83 -4.28
C TYR A 395 -2.89 14.77 -5.22
N GLN A 396 -3.54 13.61 -5.18
CA GLN A 396 -3.36 12.51 -6.11
C GLN A 396 -4.68 12.22 -6.79
N GLU A 397 -4.64 12.10 -8.11
CA GLU A 397 -5.76 11.67 -8.94
C GLU A 397 -5.40 10.35 -9.62
N SER A 398 -6.29 9.39 -9.53
CA SER A 398 -6.05 8.03 -10.00
C SER A 398 -7.24 7.53 -10.80
N GLY A 399 -6.99 6.75 -11.85
CA GLY A 399 -8.02 5.92 -12.46
C GLY A 399 -8.34 4.71 -11.61
N THR A 400 -9.56 4.23 -11.72
CA THR A 400 -10.00 3.01 -11.05
C THR A 400 -9.26 1.80 -11.58
N ALA A 401 -8.79 0.92 -10.68
CA ALA A 401 -8.22 -0.37 -11.00
C ALA A 401 -9.00 -1.50 -10.33
N GLU A 402 -9.27 -2.53 -11.09
CA GLU A 402 -9.90 -3.75 -10.59
C GLU A 402 -8.81 -4.70 -10.08
N ILE A 403 -8.85 -5.00 -8.79
CA ILE A 403 -7.88 -5.88 -8.13
C ILE A 403 -8.62 -7.07 -7.53
N GLU A 404 -8.15 -8.26 -7.80
CA GLU A 404 -8.73 -9.50 -7.28
C GLU A 404 -8.90 -9.47 -5.77
N GLY A 405 -10.01 -10.06 -5.31
CA GLY A 405 -10.37 -10.10 -3.91
C GLY A 405 -11.02 -8.81 -3.37
N THR A 406 -11.26 -7.82 -4.21
CA THR A 406 -12.06 -6.65 -3.82
C THR A 406 -13.53 -6.81 -4.19
N PRO A 407 -14.45 -6.16 -3.46
CA PRO A 407 -15.86 -6.16 -3.85
C PRO A 407 -16.09 -5.69 -5.31
N MET A 408 -15.29 -4.74 -5.77
CA MET A 408 -15.37 -4.23 -7.13
C MET A 408 -15.03 -5.29 -8.18
N ALA A 409 -14.04 -6.13 -7.94
CA ALA A 409 -13.65 -7.21 -8.85
C ALA A 409 -14.75 -8.28 -9.01
N ASN A 410 -15.61 -8.40 -8.01
CA ASN A 410 -16.72 -9.37 -8.00
C ASN A 410 -18.02 -8.82 -8.62
N LEU A 411 -18.09 -7.51 -8.96
CA LEU A 411 -19.25 -6.92 -9.61
C LEU A 411 -19.39 -7.42 -11.06
N THR A 412 -20.54 -7.97 -11.40
CA THR A 412 -20.91 -8.26 -12.79
C THR A 412 -21.39 -6.99 -13.51
N GLU A 413 -21.34 -6.96 -14.86
CA GLU A 413 -21.92 -5.83 -15.62
C GLU A 413 -23.40 -5.62 -15.29
N GLY A 414 -24.16 -6.71 -15.10
CA GLY A 414 -25.57 -6.63 -14.74
C GLY A 414 -25.81 -6.02 -13.35
N GLU A 415 -24.89 -6.26 -12.41
CA GLU A 415 -24.97 -5.63 -11.07
C GLU A 415 -24.60 -4.17 -11.11
N ILE A 416 -23.59 -3.78 -11.90
CA ILE A 416 -23.24 -2.38 -12.11
C ILE A 416 -24.43 -1.62 -12.69
N LEU A 417 -25.09 -2.15 -13.72
CA LEU A 417 -26.26 -1.53 -14.33
C LEU A 417 -27.47 -1.46 -13.38
N ARG A 418 -27.64 -2.44 -12.48
CA ARG A 418 -28.73 -2.43 -11.50
C ARG A 418 -28.48 -1.51 -10.32
N ARG A 419 -27.25 -1.54 -9.77
CA ARG A 419 -26.89 -0.74 -8.58
C ARG A 419 -26.71 0.73 -8.92
N TYR A 420 -26.16 1.02 -10.08
CA TYR A 420 -25.75 2.37 -10.47
C TYR A 420 -26.54 2.81 -11.69
N LYS A 421 -27.77 3.27 -11.46
CA LYS A 421 -28.64 3.83 -12.50
C LYS A 421 -27.94 5.02 -13.16
N GLY A 422 -27.73 4.95 -14.46
CA GLY A 422 -27.06 5.99 -15.22
C GLY A 422 -25.59 5.73 -15.50
N ALA A 423 -25.11 4.50 -15.23
CA ALA A 423 -23.77 4.08 -15.66
C ALA A 423 -23.53 4.42 -17.14
N VAL A 424 -22.60 5.32 -17.38
CA VAL A 424 -22.24 5.75 -18.73
C VAL A 424 -21.00 4.99 -19.15
N ARG A 425 -21.14 4.14 -20.19
CA ARG A 425 -19.99 3.38 -20.74
C ARG A 425 -18.96 4.29 -21.41
N ASP A 426 -19.37 5.42 -21.92
CA ASP A 426 -18.50 6.39 -22.59
C ASP A 426 -17.85 7.34 -21.58
N GLY A 427 -16.78 6.88 -20.97
CA GLY A 427 -16.00 7.63 -20.00
C GLY A 427 -16.20 7.21 -18.55
N GLY A 428 -17.12 6.23 -18.29
CA GLY A 428 -17.27 5.59 -17.01
C GLY A 428 -16.30 4.41 -16.81
N TYR A 429 -16.67 3.52 -15.91
CA TYR A 429 -15.88 2.34 -15.54
C TYR A 429 -15.58 1.43 -16.73
N ASP A 430 -14.31 1.16 -16.98
CA ASP A 430 -13.83 0.16 -17.93
C ASP A 430 -12.99 -0.89 -17.17
N ARG A 431 -13.49 -2.12 -17.11
CA ARG A 431 -12.81 -3.25 -16.45
C ARG A 431 -11.40 -3.52 -16.98
N ARG A 432 -11.08 -3.05 -18.18
CA ARG A 432 -9.76 -3.18 -18.80
C ARG A 432 -8.78 -2.09 -18.38
N THR A 433 -9.22 -1.13 -17.54
CA THR A 433 -8.34 -0.06 -17.11
C THR A 433 -7.43 -0.48 -15.96
N ASP A 434 -6.12 -0.24 -16.12
CA ASP A 434 -5.06 -0.48 -15.15
C ASP A 434 -4.70 0.82 -14.42
N GLY A 435 -5.42 1.18 -13.40
CA GLY A 435 -5.06 2.24 -12.46
C GLY A 435 -4.51 3.54 -13.09
N ASN A 436 -3.43 4.06 -12.54
CA ASN A 436 -2.87 5.38 -12.89
C ASN A 436 -2.50 5.61 -14.35
N VAL A 437 -2.10 4.58 -15.09
CA VAL A 437 -1.71 4.73 -16.51
C VAL A 437 -2.91 5.18 -17.33
N LYS A 438 -4.10 4.74 -16.94
CA LYS A 438 -5.32 5.01 -17.69
C LYS A 438 -6.10 6.20 -17.21
N PHE A 439 -5.84 6.71 -16.01
CA PHE A 439 -6.39 8.02 -15.63
C PHE A 439 -6.00 9.10 -16.63
N HIS A 440 -4.76 9.12 -17.11
CA HIS A 440 -4.32 10.09 -18.12
C HIS A 440 -5.06 9.95 -19.45
N GLU A 441 -5.37 8.72 -19.89
CA GLU A 441 -6.19 8.46 -21.07
C GLU A 441 -7.66 8.84 -20.84
N LEU A 442 -8.20 8.47 -19.67
CA LEU A 442 -9.55 8.85 -19.25
C LEU A 442 -9.68 10.36 -19.13
N SER A 443 -8.73 11.04 -18.50
CA SER A 443 -8.69 12.49 -18.37
C SER A 443 -8.73 13.19 -19.73
N LYS A 444 -7.93 12.72 -20.69
CA LYS A 444 -7.97 13.23 -22.08
C LYS A 444 -9.31 12.98 -22.75
N LYS A 445 -9.84 11.75 -22.66
CA LYS A 445 -11.13 11.37 -23.26
C LYS A 445 -12.28 12.21 -22.72
N LEU A 446 -12.27 12.53 -21.44
CA LEU A 446 -13.29 13.29 -20.75
C LEU A 446 -13.05 14.81 -20.73
N GLN A 447 -11.90 15.25 -21.27
CA GLN A 447 -11.49 16.66 -21.21
C GLN A 447 -11.41 17.19 -19.78
N LEU A 448 -10.89 16.37 -18.84
CA LEU A 448 -10.72 16.72 -17.43
C LEU A 448 -9.39 17.47 -17.17
N SER A 449 -8.48 17.45 -18.11
CA SER A 449 -7.16 18.13 -18.05
C SER A 449 -7.19 19.52 -18.67
#